data_c30363c382e4d5beb52a2e490f437536
#
_entry.id   c30363c382e4d5beb52a2e490f437536
#
_cell.length_a   1.000
_cell.length_b   1.000
_cell.length_c   1.000
_cell.angle_alpha   90.00
_cell.angle_beta   90.00
_cell.angle_gamma   90.00
#
_symmetry.space_group_name_H-M   'P 1'
#
loop_
_entity.id
_entity.type
_entity.pdbx_description
1 polymer ?
#
loop_
_entity_poly.entity_id
_entity_poly.type
_entity_poly.pdbx_seq_one_letter_code
_entity_poly.pdbx_strand_id
1 'polypeptide(L)'
;MPIEITDMDFARKPEKKNKYCAIGRIRYSCVDKPKGSNDDDDVYDGTLIYIKPSLDSTEPRDVLNYHAGSGSFPQDTIADQWFSEAQFESYRMLGSHMIQRMTGDTPAPPDNPLQWFKQKAADYLKKGNP
;
A
#
# COMPACT_ATOMS: atom_id res chain seq x y z
N MET A 1 -13.34 2.77 17.68
CA MET A 1 -11.90 3.02 17.59
C MET A 1 -11.68 3.93 16.39
N PRO A 2 -11.29 5.19 16.57
CA PRO A 2 -11.09 6.08 15.43
C PRO A 2 -9.81 5.70 14.68
N ILE A 3 -9.95 5.51 13.37
CA ILE A 3 -8.83 5.35 12.44
C ILE A 3 -8.74 6.66 11.68
N GLU A 4 -7.67 7.41 11.87
CA GLU A 4 -7.37 8.58 11.07
C GLU A 4 -6.45 8.16 9.93
N ILE A 5 -6.96 8.25 8.71
CA ILE A 5 -6.17 7.94 7.51
C ILE A 5 -5.86 9.27 6.84
N THR A 6 -4.59 9.67 6.93
CA THR A 6 -4.06 10.79 6.19
C THR A 6 -3.69 10.34 4.78
N ASP A 7 -4.21 11.03 3.76
CA ASP A 7 -3.95 10.80 2.32
C ASP A 7 -4.57 9.54 1.69
N MET A 8 -5.81 9.18 2.06
CA MET A 8 -6.64 8.34 1.18
C MET A 8 -7.28 9.15 0.05
N ASP A 9 -6.49 9.84 -0.71
CA ASP A 9 -6.95 10.32 -2.01
C ASP A 9 -6.80 9.16 -3.03
N PHE A 10 -7.63 8.14 -2.90
CA PHE A 10 -7.85 7.17 -3.96
C PHE A 10 -8.49 7.91 -5.11
N ALA A 11 -7.65 8.44 -5.99
CA ALA A 11 -8.03 9.36 -7.02
C ALA A 11 -9.15 8.78 -7.90
N ARG A 12 -10.35 9.26 -7.68
CA ARG A 12 -11.40 9.32 -8.72
C ARG A 12 -11.04 10.36 -9.80
N LYS A 13 -9.89 11.02 -9.70
CA LYS A 13 -9.46 12.02 -10.68
C LYS A 13 -8.38 11.43 -11.58
N PRO A 14 -8.61 11.34 -12.90
CA PRO A 14 -7.65 10.74 -13.86
C PRO A 14 -6.30 11.48 -13.95
N GLU A 15 -6.13 12.59 -13.26
CA GLU A 15 -4.94 13.44 -13.32
C GLU A 15 -3.89 13.14 -12.22
N LYS A 16 -4.23 12.36 -11.17
CA LYS A 16 -3.26 11.91 -10.18
C LYS A 16 -2.91 10.46 -10.46
N LYS A 17 -1.65 10.20 -10.83
CA LYS A 17 -1.12 8.85 -10.91
C LYS A 17 -1.42 8.11 -9.61
N ASN A 18 -2.00 6.92 -9.72
CA ASN A 18 -2.42 6.11 -8.58
C ASN A 18 -1.23 5.76 -7.69
N LYS A 19 -1.33 6.07 -6.42
CA LYS A 19 -0.37 5.55 -5.42
C LYS A 19 -0.78 4.13 -5.03
N TYR A 20 0.22 3.28 -4.78
CA TYR A 20 -0.01 1.88 -4.40
C TYR A 20 -0.40 1.70 -2.94
N CYS A 21 -0.12 2.69 -2.10
CA CYS A 21 -0.40 2.60 -0.66
C CYS A 21 -0.96 3.88 -0.07
N ALA A 22 -1.58 3.72 1.11
CA ALA A 22 -1.93 4.81 2.01
C ALA A 22 -1.43 4.47 3.43
N ILE A 23 -1.08 5.48 4.21
CA ILE A 23 -0.68 5.33 5.61
C ILE A 23 -1.73 5.98 6.48
N GLY A 24 -2.16 5.26 7.50
CA GLY A 24 -3.09 5.74 8.50
C GLY A 24 -2.55 5.56 9.91
N ARG A 25 -3.11 6.31 10.85
CA ARG A 25 -2.85 6.19 12.29
C ARG A 25 -4.05 5.51 12.94
N ILE A 26 -3.79 4.50 13.76
CA ILE A 26 -4.81 3.86 14.57
C ILE A 26 -4.64 4.38 15.99
N ARG A 27 -5.64 5.11 16.47
CA ARG A 27 -5.58 5.76 17.78
C ARG A 27 -5.95 4.80 18.91
N TYR A 28 -5.05 3.90 19.24
CA TYR A 28 -5.20 3.04 20.42
C TYR A 28 -5.11 3.84 21.72
N SER A 29 -4.43 4.99 21.73
CA SER A 29 -4.37 5.91 22.87
C SER A 29 -5.75 6.27 23.40
N CYS A 30 -6.78 6.29 22.57
CA CYS A 30 -8.16 6.57 23.00
C CYS A 30 -8.76 5.48 23.91
N VAL A 31 -8.19 4.27 23.89
CA VAL A 31 -8.70 3.09 24.62
C VAL A 31 -7.69 2.59 25.65
N ASP A 32 -6.43 2.50 25.26
CA ASP A 32 -5.39 1.79 26.03
C ASP A 32 -4.54 2.72 26.88
N LYS A 33 -4.55 4.04 26.62
CA LYS A 33 -3.80 5.00 27.41
C LYS A 33 -4.44 5.15 28.80
N PRO A 34 -3.70 4.92 29.90
CA PRO A 34 -4.22 5.09 31.25
C PRO A 34 -4.67 6.53 31.49
N LYS A 35 -5.80 6.70 32.17
CA LYS A 35 -6.30 8.03 32.57
C LYS A 35 -5.27 8.74 33.45
N GLY A 36 -4.85 9.94 33.03
CA GLY A 36 -3.86 10.74 33.74
C GLY A 36 -2.41 10.41 33.38
N SER A 37 -2.13 9.50 32.46
CA SER A 37 -0.79 9.32 31.91
C SER A 37 -0.35 10.55 31.13
N ASN A 38 0.88 11.01 31.37
CA ASN A 38 1.54 12.06 30.62
C ASN A 38 2.33 11.53 29.41
N ASP A 39 2.25 10.22 29.15
CA ASP A 39 2.93 9.62 28.00
C ASP A 39 2.40 10.18 26.69
N ASP A 40 3.27 10.24 25.67
CA ASP A 40 2.88 10.61 24.33
C ASP A 40 1.89 9.58 23.75
N ASP A 41 0.86 10.04 23.05
CA ASP A 41 -0.10 9.16 22.36
C ASP A 41 0.60 8.25 21.36
N ASP A 42 1.70 8.68 20.77
CA ASP A 42 2.50 7.87 19.82
C ASP A 42 3.04 6.57 20.43
N VAL A 43 3.18 6.48 21.75
CA VAL A 43 3.59 5.23 22.43
C VAL A 43 2.50 4.16 22.33
N TYR A 44 1.25 4.58 22.30
CA TYR A 44 0.09 3.67 22.26
C TYR A 44 -0.45 3.46 20.86
N ASP A 45 -0.25 4.42 19.95
CA ASP A 45 -0.88 4.43 18.64
C ASP A 45 -0.18 3.52 17.63
N GLY A 46 -0.99 2.92 16.76
CA GLY A 46 -0.52 2.06 15.70
C GLY A 46 -0.41 2.76 14.35
N THR A 47 0.35 2.15 13.46
CA THR A 47 0.42 2.58 12.05
C THR A 47 -0.26 1.54 11.17
N LEU A 48 -1.20 1.98 10.34
CA LEU A 48 -1.80 1.18 9.27
C LEU A 48 -1.12 1.53 7.96
N ILE A 49 -0.60 0.53 7.25
CA ILE A 49 -0.16 0.68 5.87
C ILE A 49 -1.13 -0.14 5.01
N TYR A 50 -1.93 0.54 4.21
CA TYR A 50 -2.87 -0.08 3.29
C TYR A 50 -2.26 -0.10 1.89
N ILE A 51 -2.15 -1.30 1.30
CA ILE A 51 -1.62 -1.49 -0.05
C ILE A 51 -2.75 -2.01 -0.93
N LYS A 52 -2.98 -1.34 -2.06
CA LYS A 52 -4.03 -1.72 -3.02
C LYS A 52 -3.42 -1.98 -4.39
N PRO A 53 -3.74 -3.12 -5.03
CA PRO A 53 -3.37 -3.35 -6.41
C PRO A 53 -3.92 -2.24 -7.30
N SER A 54 -3.03 -1.56 -8.02
CA SER A 54 -3.35 -0.52 -8.99
C SER A 54 -2.28 -0.45 -10.06
N LEU A 55 -2.58 0.19 -11.17
CA LEU A 55 -1.66 0.35 -12.30
C LEU A 55 -1.29 1.82 -12.44
N ASP A 56 -0.01 2.10 -12.70
CA ASP A 56 0.52 3.45 -12.96
C ASP A 56 1.23 3.57 -14.31
N SER A 57 1.13 2.53 -15.16
CA SER A 57 1.74 2.41 -16.49
C SER A 57 3.26 2.17 -16.47
N THR A 58 3.84 1.86 -15.34
CA THR A 58 5.26 1.50 -15.20
C THR A 58 5.48 0.00 -14.95
N GLU A 59 4.40 -0.77 -14.93
CA GLU A 59 4.42 -2.20 -14.67
C GLU A 59 5.16 -2.98 -15.77
N PRO A 60 5.65 -4.20 -15.44
CA PRO A 60 6.22 -5.11 -16.42
C PRO A 60 5.25 -5.36 -17.59
N ARG A 61 5.82 -5.54 -18.78
CA ARG A 61 5.05 -5.67 -20.02
C ARG A 61 4.00 -6.79 -19.95
N ASP A 62 4.32 -7.89 -19.28
CA ASP A 62 3.41 -9.03 -19.15
C ASP A 62 2.18 -8.67 -18.31
N VAL A 63 2.35 -7.88 -17.26
CA VAL A 63 1.24 -7.36 -16.44
C VAL A 63 0.35 -6.44 -17.27
N LEU A 64 0.95 -5.52 -18.06
CA LEU A 64 0.20 -4.61 -18.93
C LEU A 64 -0.53 -5.36 -20.05
N ASN A 65 0.09 -6.39 -20.63
CA ASN A 65 -0.55 -7.24 -21.65
C ASN A 65 -1.73 -8.00 -21.06
N TYR A 66 -1.57 -8.57 -19.85
CA TYR A 66 -2.68 -9.25 -19.18
C TYR A 66 -3.83 -8.28 -18.89
N HIS A 67 -3.53 -7.08 -18.38
CA HIS A 67 -4.52 -6.03 -18.16
C HIS A 67 -5.29 -5.67 -19.45
N ALA A 68 -4.60 -5.54 -20.58
CA ALA A 68 -5.24 -5.22 -21.86
C ALA A 68 -6.21 -6.30 -22.33
N GLY A 69 -5.99 -7.56 -21.94
CA GLY A 69 -6.86 -8.70 -22.25
C GLY A 69 -7.93 -8.99 -21.20
N SER A 70 -7.82 -8.40 -20.00
CA SER A 70 -8.71 -8.63 -18.87
C SER A 70 -9.47 -7.34 -18.52
N GLY A 71 -10.79 -7.38 -18.57
CA GLY A 71 -11.64 -6.19 -18.33
C GLY A 71 -11.69 -5.74 -16.87
N SER A 72 -11.26 -6.55 -15.91
CA SER A 72 -11.41 -6.31 -14.45
C SER A 72 -10.09 -6.21 -13.71
N PHE A 73 -8.99 -6.81 -14.21
CA PHE A 73 -7.68 -6.78 -13.55
C PHE A 73 -7.14 -5.35 -13.40
N PRO A 74 -6.61 -4.95 -12.25
CA PRO A 74 -6.36 -5.71 -11.02
C PRO A 74 -7.49 -5.57 -9.98
N GLN A 75 -8.72 -5.35 -10.40
CA GLN A 75 -9.88 -5.17 -9.52
C GLN A 75 -10.90 -6.31 -9.70
N ASP A 76 -10.40 -7.54 -9.87
CA ASP A 76 -11.26 -8.70 -10.02
C ASP A 76 -12.17 -8.89 -8.82
N THR A 77 -13.39 -9.37 -9.08
CA THR A 77 -14.37 -9.61 -8.02
C THR A 77 -13.94 -10.76 -7.11
N ILE A 78 -14.23 -10.66 -5.81
CA ILE A 78 -14.01 -11.75 -4.84
C ILE A 78 -14.87 -13.00 -5.15
N ALA A 79 -15.85 -12.88 -6.02
CA ALA A 79 -16.64 -14.03 -6.49
C ALA A 79 -15.87 -14.92 -7.48
N ASP A 80 -14.82 -14.38 -8.11
CA ASP A 80 -13.91 -15.17 -8.94
C ASP A 80 -12.88 -15.86 -8.02
N GLN A 81 -13.16 -17.14 -7.71
CA GLN A 81 -12.31 -17.95 -6.83
C GLN A 81 -11.38 -18.89 -7.60
N TRP A 82 -11.47 -18.91 -8.93
CA TRP A 82 -10.72 -19.81 -9.80
C TRP A 82 -9.76 -19.03 -10.67
N PHE A 83 -8.62 -18.65 -10.06
CA PHE A 83 -7.58 -17.95 -10.80
C PHE A 83 -6.91 -18.89 -11.83
N SER A 84 -6.81 -18.41 -13.07
CA SER A 84 -5.91 -19.03 -14.04
C SER A 84 -4.45 -18.81 -13.66
N GLU A 85 -3.55 -19.65 -14.18
CA GLU A 85 -2.12 -19.50 -13.96
C GLU A 85 -1.63 -18.10 -14.40
N ALA A 86 -2.10 -17.62 -15.55
CA ALA A 86 -1.76 -16.31 -16.06
C ALA A 86 -2.25 -15.16 -15.14
N GLN A 87 -3.45 -15.30 -14.57
CA GLN A 87 -4.00 -14.35 -13.62
C GLN A 87 -3.19 -14.30 -12.32
N PHE A 88 -2.90 -15.48 -11.75
CA PHE A 88 -2.10 -15.60 -10.55
C PHE A 88 -0.70 -14.99 -10.73
N GLU A 89 -0.03 -15.32 -11.84
CA GLU A 89 1.31 -14.78 -12.13
C GLU A 89 1.28 -13.27 -12.34
N SER A 90 0.25 -12.74 -12.98
CA SER A 90 0.09 -11.29 -13.17
C SER A 90 -0.09 -10.56 -11.85
N TYR A 91 -0.87 -11.10 -10.90
CA TYR A 91 -0.98 -10.54 -9.55
C TYR A 91 0.32 -10.62 -8.77
N ARG A 92 1.04 -11.75 -8.88
CA ARG A 92 2.34 -11.94 -8.22
C ARG A 92 3.36 -10.92 -8.73
N MET A 93 3.45 -10.73 -10.05
CA MET A 93 4.35 -9.76 -10.67
C MET A 93 3.97 -8.32 -10.32
N LEU A 94 2.67 -8.00 -10.35
CA LEU A 94 2.19 -6.68 -9.95
C LEU A 94 2.56 -6.38 -8.50
N GLY A 95 2.31 -7.32 -7.57
CA GLY A 95 2.66 -7.15 -6.16
C GLY A 95 4.16 -6.92 -5.95
N SER A 96 5.00 -7.70 -6.62
CA SER A 96 6.46 -7.53 -6.59
C SER A 96 6.89 -6.15 -7.10
N HIS A 97 6.34 -5.73 -8.24
CA HIS A 97 6.60 -4.41 -8.82
C HIS A 97 6.20 -3.28 -7.88
N MET A 98 5.00 -3.34 -7.30
CA MET A 98 4.51 -2.34 -6.36
C MET A 98 5.44 -2.18 -5.14
N ILE A 99 5.84 -3.30 -4.53
CA ILE A 99 6.77 -3.27 -3.39
C ILE A 99 8.11 -2.69 -3.80
N GLN A 100 8.68 -3.10 -4.94
CA GLN A 100 9.93 -2.56 -5.44
C GLN A 100 9.85 -1.05 -5.70
N ARG A 101 8.75 -0.57 -6.25
CA ARG A 101 8.50 0.87 -6.45
C ARG A 101 8.42 1.64 -5.14
N MET A 102 7.86 1.04 -4.10
CA MET A 102 7.75 1.65 -2.78
C MET A 102 9.07 1.66 -2.01
N THR A 103 9.84 0.57 -2.08
CA THR A 103 11.04 0.37 -1.26
C THR A 103 12.35 0.65 -1.98
N GLY A 104 12.35 0.64 -3.33
CA GLY A 104 13.56 0.60 -4.14
C GLY A 104 14.25 -0.75 -4.04
N ASP A 105 15.48 -0.83 -4.56
CA ASP A 105 16.29 -2.06 -4.57
C ASP A 105 17.07 -2.28 -3.26
N THR A 106 16.83 -1.48 -2.23
CA THR A 106 17.54 -1.59 -0.96
C THR A 106 16.89 -2.68 -0.11
N PRO A 107 17.66 -3.69 0.34
CA PRO A 107 17.12 -4.72 1.22
C PRO A 107 16.74 -4.15 2.59
N ALA A 108 15.74 -4.76 3.22
CA ALA A 108 15.36 -4.39 4.58
C ALA A 108 16.47 -4.75 5.57
N PRO A 109 16.80 -3.87 6.53
CA PRO A 109 17.75 -4.19 7.58
C PRO A 109 17.18 -5.29 8.49
N PRO A 110 18.00 -6.25 8.95
CA PRO A 110 17.54 -7.38 9.76
C PRO A 110 16.97 -6.95 11.12
N ASP A 111 17.46 -5.86 11.69
CA ASP A 111 17.14 -5.46 13.06
C ASP A 111 15.77 -4.77 13.18
N ASN A 112 15.30 -4.09 12.14
CA ASN A 112 14.01 -3.39 12.20
C ASN A 112 13.33 -3.26 10.82
N PRO A 113 12.88 -4.38 10.22
CA PRO A 113 12.31 -4.38 8.87
C PRO A 113 10.98 -3.63 8.78
N LEU A 114 10.17 -3.65 9.85
CA LEU A 114 8.86 -2.97 9.85
C LEU A 114 9.01 -1.44 9.88
N GLN A 115 9.90 -0.92 10.71
CA GLN A 115 10.16 0.52 10.76
C GLN A 115 10.77 1.02 9.46
N TRP A 116 11.68 0.25 8.88
CA TRP A 116 12.25 0.54 7.57
C TRP A 116 11.16 0.60 6.49
N PHE A 117 10.25 -0.39 6.46
CA PHE A 117 9.16 -0.41 5.49
C PHE A 117 8.20 0.76 5.67
N LYS A 118 7.85 1.10 6.92
CA LYS A 118 7.04 2.29 7.25
C LYS A 118 7.68 3.56 6.69
N GLN A 119 9.00 3.74 6.89
CA GLN A 119 9.74 4.89 6.39
C GLN A 119 9.74 4.95 4.86
N LYS A 120 10.00 3.82 4.20
CA LYS A 120 9.99 3.72 2.73
C LYS A 120 8.62 4.04 2.13
N ALA A 121 7.55 3.53 2.72
CA ALA A 121 6.18 3.83 2.31
C ALA A 121 5.86 5.33 2.47
N ALA A 122 6.28 5.96 3.58
CA ALA A 122 6.10 7.37 3.81
C ALA A 122 6.90 8.22 2.79
N ASP A 123 8.14 7.84 2.49
CA ASP A 123 8.98 8.52 1.50
C ASP A 123 8.41 8.38 0.08
N TYR A 124 7.86 7.20 -0.25
CA TYR A 124 7.16 6.97 -1.52
C TYR A 124 5.95 7.89 -1.68
N LEU A 125 5.16 8.10 -0.62
CA LEU A 125 4.00 8.98 -0.65
C LEU A 125 4.38 10.46 -0.80
N LYS A 126 5.52 10.88 -0.22
CA LYS A 126 6.05 12.27 -0.34
C LYS A 126 6.63 12.56 -1.71
N LYS A 127 7.22 11.56 -2.37
CA LYS A 127 7.71 11.73 -3.74
C LYS A 127 6.52 12.02 -4.64
N GLY A 128 6.42 13.25 -5.13
CA GLY A 128 5.56 13.57 -6.26
C GLY A 128 5.89 12.59 -7.39
N ASN A 129 4.89 12.14 -8.13
CA ASN A 129 5.14 11.30 -9.30
C ASN A 129 6.05 12.06 -10.28
N PRO A 130 7.12 11.42 -10.80
CA PRO A 130 7.94 12.00 -11.86
C PRO A 130 7.12 12.26 -13.10
#